data_a4b0f88d4711740a101293812aadbca7
#
_entry.id   a4b0f88d4711740a101293812aadbca7
#
_cell.length_a   1.000
_cell.length_b   1.000
_cell.length_c   1.000
_cell.angle_alpha   90.00
_cell.angle_beta   90.00
_cell.angle_gamma   90.00
#
_symmetry.space_group_name_H-M   'P 1'
#
loop_
_entity.id
_entity.type
_entity.pdbx_description
1 polymer ?
#
loop_
_entity_poly.entity_id
_entity_poly.type
_entity_poly.pdbx_seq_one_letter_code
_entity_poly.pdbx_strand_id
1 'polypeptide(L)'
;AQRGVIDLNNYQTDKLGVPVVKFSYTDKFPAGGYGSAVMQISPSEDFGVYREVEVSTTDGIGYADALAWNDAHVELFGRARTERTVYYRLEGYVNVDGGIYRIGNDNTYILSGSCTEMCFDLGVAISEAYYFLSGATTWQLTQQATIPYLMYHSPLDPMDDPVFRFYVSVDGEQWWKIAPQEAISDTAENWDIVLGPTENGNTNEKGQMVEGSQSDKAAGCIKGQGTYCVEFDAISMTFNIYKVADKQPQGIPYLFTPGEANGWSMYASQWLAWNDDAKS
;
A
#
# COMPACT_ATOMS: atom_id res chain seq x y z
N ALA A 1 30.37 4.01 11.97
CA ALA A 1 30.26 3.71 10.54
C ALA A 1 28.80 3.86 10.16
N GLN A 2 28.52 4.74 9.20
CA GLN A 2 27.17 4.86 8.64
C GLN A 2 26.85 3.51 7.98
N ARG A 3 25.95 2.75 8.56
CA ARG A 3 25.44 1.52 7.92
C ARG A 3 24.64 1.98 6.68
N GLY A 4 24.86 1.31 5.55
CA GLY A 4 24.02 1.54 4.37
C GLY A 4 22.55 1.21 4.67
N VAL A 5 21.68 1.50 3.73
CA VAL A 5 20.27 1.16 3.81
C VAL A 5 20.11 -0.35 3.96
N ILE A 6 19.32 -0.80 4.93
CA ILE A 6 18.91 -2.19 5.08
C ILE A 6 17.72 -2.39 4.14
N ASP A 7 17.96 -2.96 2.98
CA ASP A 7 16.89 -3.39 2.09
C ASP A 7 16.43 -4.79 2.50
N LEU A 8 15.29 -4.88 3.16
CA LEU A 8 14.73 -6.15 3.65
C LEU A 8 14.49 -7.15 2.52
N ASN A 9 14.26 -6.67 1.29
CA ASN A 9 14.09 -7.52 0.13
C ASN A 9 15.28 -8.43 -0.15
N ASN A 10 16.49 -8.01 0.22
CA ASN A 10 17.71 -8.83 0.08
C ASN A 10 17.72 -10.05 1.00
N TYR A 11 16.85 -10.09 2.00
CA TYR A 11 16.76 -11.15 3.02
C TYR A 11 15.49 -11.99 2.91
N GLN A 12 14.61 -11.71 1.96
CA GLN A 12 13.31 -12.37 1.80
C GLN A 12 13.40 -13.90 1.72
N THR A 13 14.45 -14.42 1.10
CA THR A 13 14.70 -15.86 0.94
C THR A 13 15.79 -16.39 1.87
N ASP A 14 16.38 -15.56 2.72
CA ASP A 14 17.43 -15.95 3.65
C ASP A 14 16.82 -16.67 4.85
N LYS A 15 17.17 -17.94 5.04
CA LYS A 15 16.66 -18.75 6.14
C LYS A 15 17.14 -18.30 7.52
N LEU A 16 18.23 -17.54 7.59
CA LEU A 16 18.76 -17.01 8.85
C LEU A 16 18.11 -15.67 9.21
N GLY A 17 17.67 -14.90 8.22
CA GLY A 17 17.14 -13.55 8.39
C GLY A 17 18.21 -12.45 8.40
N VAL A 18 17.87 -11.30 8.96
CA VAL A 18 18.70 -10.09 8.95
C VAL A 18 19.65 -10.12 10.17
N PRO A 19 20.98 -10.05 9.99
CA PRO A 19 21.92 -10.03 11.10
C PRO A 19 21.85 -8.68 11.83
N VAL A 20 21.44 -8.68 13.09
CA VAL A 20 21.20 -7.47 13.88
C VAL A 20 22.25 -7.22 14.96
N VAL A 21 22.79 -8.27 15.57
CA VAL A 21 23.75 -8.17 16.66
C VAL A 21 24.75 -9.30 16.63
N LYS A 22 25.99 -9.01 17.01
CA LYS A 22 27.01 -10.01 17.28
C LYS A 22 27.23 -10.10 18.78
N PHE A 23 26.98 -11.25 19.34
CA PHE A 23 27.23 -11.53 20.75
C PHE A 23 28.70 -11.95 20.93
N SER A 24 29.40 -11.31 21.84
CA SER A 24 30.66 -11.81 22.35
C SER A 24 30.48 -12.15 23.84
N TYR A 25 30.54 -13.41 24.15
CA TYR A 25 30.43 -13.89 25.54
C TYR A 25 31.82 -13.84 26.18
N THR A 26 32.02 -12.94 27.10
CA THR A 26 33.21 -12.90 27.95
C THR A 26 33.08 -13.86 29.13
N ASP A 27 31.83 -14.13 29.55
CA ASP A 27 31.50 -15.04 30.65
C ASP A 27 30.64 -16.20 30.11
N LYS A 28 30.83 -17.37 30.71
CA LYS A 28 30.04 -18.55 30.35
C LYS A 28 28.65 -18.42 30.94
N PHE A 29 27.63 -18.70 30.15
CA PHE A 29 26.32 -18.94 30.70
C PHE A 29 26.34 -20.12 31.67
N PRO A 30 25.41 -20.17 32.65
CA PRO A 30 25.18 -21.38 33.44
C PRO A 30 25.03 -22.60 32.55
N ALA A 31 25.40 -23.77 33.01
CA ALA A 31 25.33 -25.01 32.24
C ALA A 31 23.91 -25.19 31.66
N GLY A 32 23.81 -25.36 30.35
CA GLY A 32 22.54 -25.46 29.64
C GLY A 32 21.82 -24.14 29.35
N GLY A 33 22.39 -23.02 29.77
CA GLY A 33 21.83 -21.72 29.49
C GLY A 33 22.19 -21.20 28.08
N TYR A 34 21.29 -20.41 27.51
CA TYR A 34 21.52 -19.72 26.22
C TYR A 34 20.95 -18.31 26.26
N GLY A 35 21.52 -17.42 25.42
CA GLY A 35 21.03 -16.06 25.24
C GLY A 35 19.94 -15.99 24.18
N SER A 36 18.96 -15.13 24.39
CA SER A 36 18.00 -14.72 23.39
C SER A 36 17.82 -13.20 23.41
N ALA A 37 17.21 -12.65 22.39
CA ALA A 37 16.92 -11.22 22.32
C ALA A 37 15.60 -10.98 21.61
N VAL A 38 14.99 -9.84 21.94
CA VAL A 38 13.84 -9.26 21.22
C VAL A 38 14.27 -7.88 20.72
N MET A 39 14.05 -7.63 19.47
CA MET A 39 14.26 -6.31 18.86
C MET A 39 12.95 -5.56 18.85
N GLN A 40 12.95 -4.34 19.35
CA GLN A 40 11.86 -3.39 19.19
C GLN A 40 12.24 -2.38 18.12
N ILE A 41 11.35 -2.13 17.17
CA ILE A 41 11.49 -1.11 16.13
C ILE A 41 10.40 -0.06 16.26
N SER A 42 10.73 1.20 15.97
CA SER A 42 9.85 2.35 16.16
C SER A 42 10.10 3.42 15.10
N PRO A 43 9.07 4.18 14.68
CA PRO A 43 9.23 5.37 13.86
C PRO A 43 9.85 6.55 14.62
N SER A 44 9.89 6.51 15.96
CA SER A 44 10.38 7.59 16.80
C SER A 44 11.32 7.09 17.91
N GLU A 45 12.24 7.96 18.31
CA GLU A 45 13.26 7.66 19.33
C GLU A 45 12.66 7.40 20.73
N ASP A 46 11.49 7.93 21.00
CA ASP A 46 10.79 7.76 22.28
C ASP A 46 10.10 6.40 22.44
N PHE A 47 9.98 5.63 21.34
CA PHE A 47 9.29 4.34 21.31
C PHE A 47 7.83 4.42 21.81
N GLY A 48 7.14 5.54 21.60
CA GLY A 48 5.73 5.69 21.93
C GLY A 48 4.81 4.71 21.18
N VAL A 49 5.22 4.34 19.97
CA VAL A 49 4.65 3.24 19.17
C VAL A 49 5.80 2.37 18.69
N TYR A 50 5.72 1.05 18.90
CA TYR A 50 6.74 0.11 18.44
C TYR A 50 6.15 -1.24 18.10
N ARG A 51 6.96 -2.07 17.41
CA ARG A 51 6.69 -3.49 17.17
C ARG A 51 7.89 -4.33 17.61
N GLU A 52 7.61 -5.55 18.00
CA GLU A 52 8.61 -6.50 18.45
C GLU A 52 8.90 -7.52 17.35
N VAL A 53 10.17 -7.83 17.18
CA VAL A 53 10.68 -8.85 16.26
C VAL A 53 11.61 -9.77 17.06
N GLU A 54 11.32 -11.06 17.03
CA GLU A 54 12.15 -12.06 17.69
C GLU A 54 13.52 -12.16 17.02
N VAL A 55 14.55 -12.33 17.83
CA VAL A 55 15.93 -12.48 17.38
C VAL A 55 16.44 -13.88 17.76
N SER A 56 16.63 -14.73 16.77
CA SER A 56 17.28 -16.03 16.92
C SER A 56 18.80 -15.88 16.94
N THR A 57 19.51 -16.77 17.65
CA THR A 57 20.97 -16.72 17.71
C THR A 57 21.58 -17.96 17.09
N THR A 58 22.47 -17.77 16.12
CA THR A 58 23.24 -18.81 15.46
C THR A 58 24.70 -18.39 15.38
N ASP A 59 25.61 -19.24 15.86
CA ASP A 59 27.07 -18.99 15.85
C ASP A 59 27.49 -17.64 16.47
N GLY A 60 26.78 -17.20 17.51
CA GLY A 60 27.04 -15.94 18.21
C GLY A 60 26.54 -14.70 17.45
N ILE A 61 25.76 -14.86 16.40
CA ILE A 61 25.10 -13.77 15.69
C ILE A 61 23.59 -13.88 15.92
N GLY A 62 22.98 -12.77 16.32
CA GLY A 62 21.54 -12.63 16.42
C GLY A 62 20.96 -12.21 15.07
N TYR A 63 19.95 -12.92 14.62
CA TYR A 63 19.23 -12.71 13.38
C TYR A 63 17.76 -12.43 13.66
N ALA A 64 17.25 -11.32 13.12
CA ALA A 64 15.82 -11.05 13.08
C ALA A 64 15.20 -11.74 11.86
N ASP A 65 14.05 -12.38 12.02
CA ASP A 65 13.32 -12.94 10.91
C ASP A 65 12.91 -11.83 9.93
N ALA A 66 13.25 -11.98 8.65
CA ALA A 66 13.07 -10.92 7.66
C ALA A 66 11.59 -10.65 7.36
N LEU A 67 10.73 -11.68 7.38
CA LEU A 67 9.30 -11.53 7.17
C LEU A 67 8.65 -10.83 8.36
N ALA A 68 8.95 -11.27 9.58
CA ALA A 68 8.43 -10.64 10.80
C ALA A 68 8.89 -9.17 10.92
N TRP A 69 10.15 -8.89 10.53
CA TRP A 69 10.62 -7.50 10.49
C TRP A 69 9.88 -6.68 9.43
N ASN A 70 9.70 -7.23 8.22
CA ASN A 70 8.95 -6.55 7.17
C ASN A 70 7.48 -6.28 7.59
N ASP A 71 6.82 -7.24 8.23
CA ASP A 71 5.45 -7.07 8.73
C ASP A 71 5.39 -5.96 9.78
N ALA A 72 6.35 -5.94 10.71
CA ALA A 72 6.48 -4.88 11.70
C ALA A 72 6.76 -3.50 11.05
N HIS A 73 7.60 -3.46 10.01
CA HIS A 73 7.83 -2.25 9.22
C HIS A 73 6.54 -1.75 8.56
N VAL A 74 5.83 -2.64 7.87
CA VAL A 74 4.57 -2.30 7.17
C VAL A 74 3.51 -1.76 8.12
N GLU A 75 3.39 -2.33 9.32
CA GLU A 75 2.46 -1.84 10.34
C GLU A 75 2.81 -0.43 10.87
N LEU A 76 4.11 -0.07 10.91
CA LEU A 76 4.57 1.20 11.45
C LEU A 76 4.69 2.31 10.39
N PHE A 77 5.04 1.97 9.14
CA PHE A 77 5.44 2.93 8.11
C PHE A 77 4.64 2.81 6.81
N GLY A 78 3.85 1.75 6.65
CA GLY A 78 3.18 1.43 5.38
C GLY A 78 4.03 0.57 4.45
N ARG A 79 3.49 0.32 3.25
CA ARG A 79 4.07 -0.57 2.22
C ARG A 79 4.84 0.16 1.14
N ALA A 80 4.80 1.49 1.15
CA ALA A 80 5.54 2.28 0.19
C ALA A 80 7.05 2.00 0.32
N ARG A 81 7.67 1.54 -0.78
CA ARG A 81 9.07 1.14 -0.80
C ARG A 81 9.99 2.36 -0.86
N THR A 82 9.97 3.15 0.20
CA THR A 82 10.81 4.32 0.40
C THR A 82 11.74 4.13 1.60
N GLU A 83 12.89 4.79 1.58
CA GLU A 83 13.80 4.78 2.71
C GLU A 83 13.15 5.39 3.95
N ARG A 84 13.13 4.62 5.05
CA ARG A 84 12.61 5.06 6.36
C ARG A 84 13.72 5.04 7.40
N THR A 85 13.75 6.07 8.24
CA THR A 85 14.57 6.04 9.46
C THR A 85 13.82 5.26 10.52
N VAL A 86 14.42 4.19 10.99
CA VAL A 86 13.86 3.30 12.00
C VAL A 86 14.75 3.33 13.24
N TYR A 87 14.15 3.60 14.38
CA TYR A 87 14.80 3.47 15.67
C TYR A 87 14.63 2.03 16.16
N TYR A 88 15.70 1.47 16.69
CA TYR A 88 15.68 0.12 17.22
C TYR A 88 16.33 0.05 18.59
N ARG A 89 15.87 -0.91 19.41
CA ARG A 89 16.50 -1.30 20.66
C ARG A 89 16.32 -2.80 20.88
N LEU A 90 17.34 -3.45 21.44
CA LEU A 90 17.33 -4.87 21.71
C LEU A 90 17.31 -5.12 23.21
N GLU A 91 16.33 -5.91 23.64
CA GLU A 91 16.27 -6.50 24.96
C GLU A 91 16.97 -7.86 24.93
N GLY A 92 17.84 -8.09 25.89
CA GLY A 92 18.54 -9.36 26.03
C GLY A 92 17.95 -10.21 27.14
N TYR A 93 17.98 -11.52 26.95
CA TYR A 93 17.51 -12.51 27.93
C TYR A 93 18.48 -13.66 28.07
N VAL A 94 18.51 -14.26 29.23
CA VAL A 94 19.19 -15.54 29.53
C VAL A 94 18.12 -16.58 29.84
N ASN A 95 18.16 -17.66 29.10
CA ASN A 95 17.29 -18.81 29.32
C ASN A 95 18.10 -19.88 30.08
N VAL A 96 17.66 -20.26 31.25
CA VAL A 96 18.32 -21.27 32.10
C VAL A 96 17.29 -22.00 32.96
N ASP A 97 17.40 -23.31 33.08
CA ASP A 97 16.54 -24.18 33.90
C ASP A 97 15.02 -23.95 33.67
N GLY A 98 14.64 -23.66 32.40
CA GLY A 98 13.26 -23.38 32.03
C GLY A 98 12.76 -21.99 32.41
N GLY A 99 13.60 -21.14 33.00
CA GLY A 99 13.31 -19.72 33.26
C GLY A 99 13.91 -18.80 32.22
N ILE A 100 13.23 -17.66 31.95
CA ILE A 100 13.68 -16.58 31.06
C ILE A 100 13.95 -15.35 31.93
N TYR A 101 15.16 -14.88 31.93
CA TYR A 101 15.60 -13.75 32.75
C TYR A 101 16.13 -12.63 31.88
N ARG A 102 15.55 -11.43 32.03
CA ARG A 102 16.01 -10.24 31.30
C ARG A 102 17.40 -9.82 31.79
N ILE A 103 18.25 -9.44 30.86
CA ILE A 103 19.60 -8.90 31.17
C ILE A 103 19.42 -7.42 31.53
N GLY A 104 19.80 -7.05 32.74
CA GLY A 104 19.66 -5.68 33.25
C GLY A 104 18.27 -5.41 33.87
N ASN A 105 17.88 -4.16 33.88
CA ASN A 105 16.58 -3.71 34.39
C ASN A 105 15.65 -3.29 33.22
N ASP A 106 14.43 -2.84 33.53
CA ASP A 106 13.41 -2.50 32.54
C ASP A 106 13.81 -1.38 31.55
N ASN A 107 14.84 -0.61 31.89
CA ASN A 107 15.37 0.46 31.03
C ASN A 107 16.72 0.12 30.40
N THR A 108 17.18 -1.14 30.53
CA THR A 108 18.46 -1.57 29.97
C THR A 108 18.26 -2.30 28.66
N TYR A 109 18.91 -1.83 27.62
CA TYR A 109 18.94 -2.45 26.29
C TYR A 109 20.37 -2.86 25.96
N ILE A 110 20.57 -4.05 25.38
CA ILE A 110 21.91 -4.52 24.99
C ILE A 110 22.44 -3.79 23.77
N LEU A 111 21.55 -3.21 22.96
CA LEU A 111 21.87 -2.39 21.81
C LEU A 111 20.70 -1.44 21.54
N SER A 112 21.01 -0.21 21.15
CA SER A 112 20.01 0.75 20.64
C SER A 112 20.63 1.66 19.60
N GLY A 113 19.81 2.23 18.72
CA GLY A 113 20.27 3.15 17.68
C GLY A 113 19.18 3.40 16.64
N SER A 114 19.63 3.87 15.48
CA SER A 114 18.78 4.02 14.29
C SER A 114 19.47 3.45 13.06
N CYS A 115 18.68 3.06 12.10
CA CYS A 115 19.12 2.66 10.76
C CYS A 115 18.16 3.22 9.72
N THR A 116 18.56 3.16 8.46
CA THR A 116 17.69 3.41 7.33
C THR A 116 17.31 2.06 6.73
N GLU A 117 16.03 1.84 6.49
CA GLU A 117 15.56 0.57 5.92
C GLU A 117 14.48 0.78 4.85
N MET A 118 14.27 -0.25 4.03
CA MET A 118 13.18 -0.37 3.06
C MET A 118 12.49 -1.73 3.21
N CYS A 119 11.16 -1.75 3.07
CA CYS A 119 10.35 -2.96 3.10
C CYS A 119 10.56 -3.84 1.86
N PHE A 120 9.89 -4.99 1.84
CA PHE A 120 9.87 -5.89 0.69
C PHE A 120 9.28 -5.21 -0.55
N ASP A 121 9.82 -5.58 -1.70
CA ASP A 121 9.25 -5.25 -3.00
C ASP A 121 8.14 -6.25 -3.31
N LEU A 122 6.92 -5.77 -3.49
CA LEU A 122 5.79 -6.61 -3.88
C LEU A 122 5.86 -7.02 -5.36
N GLY A 123 6.77 -6.42 -6.14
CA GLY A 123 6.88 -6.65 -7.58
C GLY A 123 5.65 -6.19 -8.37
N VAL A 124 4.82 -5.33 -7.78
CA VAL A 124 3.61 -4.77 -8.41
C VAL A 124 3.89 -3.32 -8.79
N ALA A 125 3.65 -2.97 -10.04
CA ALA A 125 3.67 -1.59 -10.50
C ALA A 125 2.24 -1.03 -10.39
N ILE A 126 2.06 0.04 -9.62
CA ILE A 126 0.80 0.76 -9.50
C ILE A 126 0.96 2.10 -10.21
N SER A 127 -0.01 2.44 -11.06
CA SER A 127 -0.06 3.76 -11.70
C SER A 127 -0.36 4.85 -10.66
N GLU A 128 0.20 6.04 -10.87
CA GLU A 128 -0.08 7.21 -10.01
C GLU A 128 -1.54 7.67 -10.12
N ALA A 129 -2.19 7.39 -11.26
CA ALA A 129 -3.57 7.75 -11.51
C ALA A 129 -4.28 6.71 -12.39
N TYR A 130 -5.58 6.56 -12.14
CA TYR A 130 -6.48 5.76 -12.95
C TYR A 130 -7.69 6.59 -13.38
N TYR A 131 -8.27 6.21 -14.51
CA TYR A 131 -9.39 6.92 -15.13
C TYR A 131 -10.52 5.96 -15.46
N PHE A 132 -11.74 6.39 -15.16
CA PHE A 132 -12.95 5.65 -15.51
C PHE A 132 -13.32 5.90 -16.96
N LEU A 133 -13.27 4.88 -17.79
CA LEU A 133 -13.63 4.95 -19.21
C LEU A 133 -15.07 4.49 -19.40
N SER A 134 -15.79 5.20 -20.26
CA SER A 134 -17.18 4.88 -20.60
C SER A 134 -17.59 5.50 -21.93
N GLY A 135 -18.84 5.34 -22.33
CA GLY A 135 -19.39 6.06 -23.46
C GLY A 135 -19.29 7.59 -23.35
N ALA A 136 -19.22 8.12 -22.11
CA ALA A 136 -19.03 9.56 -21.89
C ALA A 136 -17.62 10.05 -22.27
N THR A 137 -16.60 9.19 -22.20
CA THR A 137 -15.25 9.47 -22.71
C THR A 137 -15.14 9.20 -24.21
N THR A 138 -16.24 8.80 -24.87
CA THR A 138 -16.24 8.31 -26.26
C THR A 138 -15.25 7.17 -26.49
N TRP A 139 -14.86 6.47 -25.41
CA TRP A 139 -13.85 5.39 -25.43
C TRP A 139 -12.49 5.84 -25.99
N GLN A 140 -12.11 7.10 -25.72
CA GLN A 140 -10.81 7.63 -26.11
C GLN A 140 -9.88 7.70 -24.92
N LEU A 141 -8.60 7.44 -25.17
CA LEU A 141 -7.51 7.51 -24.19
C LEU A 141 -6.71 8.81 -24.36
N THR A 142 -7.37 9.90 -24.77
CA THR A 142 -6.73 11.21 -24.85
C THR A 142 -6.85 11.95 -23.52
N GLN A 143 -5.92 12.82 -23.21
CA GLN A 143 -5.98 13.64 -22.00
C GLN A 143 -7.28 14.42 -21.90
N GLN A 144 -7.69 15.06 -22.99
CA GLN A 144 -8.93 15.85 -23.03
C GLN A 144 -10.18 15.02 -22.69
N ALA A 145 -10.26 13.78 -23.17
CA ALA A 145 -11.41 12.91 -22.94
C ALA A 145 -11.44 12.33 -21.53
N THR A 146 -10.27 12.03 -20.93
CA THR A 146 -10.17 11.25 -19.68
C THR A 146 -10.08 12.10 -18.42
N ILE A 147 -9.54 13.33 -18.48
CA ILE A 147 -9.39 14.19 -17.30
C ILE A 147 -10.64 14.31 -16.43
N PRO A 148 -11.84 14.53 -16.97
CA PRO A 148 -13.04 14.66 -16.15
C PRO A 148 -13.43 13.37 -15.43
N TYR A 149 -12.76 12.25 -15.74
CA TYR A 149 -13.05 10.91 -15.25
C TYR A 149 -11.90 10.33 -14.44
N LEU A 150 -11.01 11.18 -13.92
CA LEU A 150 -9.99 10.79 -12.96
C LEU A 150 -10.63 10.14 -11.74
N MET A 151 -10.16 8.95 -11.38
CA MET A 151 -10.60 8.26 -10.18
C MET A 151 -9.98 8.91 -8.94
N TYR A 152 -10.77 9.09 -7.90
CA TYR A 152 -10.29 9.61 -6.62
C TYR A 152 -9.37 8.61 -5.94
N HIS A 153 -8.30 9.12 -5.39
CA HIS A 153 -7.36 8.40 -4.53
C HIS A 153 -7.06 9.26 -3.29
N SER A 154 -6.80 8.64 -2.16
CA SER A 154 -6.37 9.36 -0.96
C SER A 154 -4.97 9.98 -1.17
N PRO A 155 -4.53 10.92 -0.32
CA PRO A 155 -3.20 11.50 -0.43
C PRO A 155 -2.06 10.57 0.00
N LEU A 156 -2.37 9.33 0.41
CA LEU A 156 -1.37 8.33 0.74
C LEU A 156 -0.72 7.78 -0.53
N ASP A 157 0.47 7.17 -0.35
CA ASP A 157 1.10 6.43 -1.43
C ASP A 157 0.16 5.30 -1.91
N PRO A 158 0.02 5.04 -3.22
CA PRO A 158 -0.84 3.96 -3.73
C PRO A 158 -0.50 2.57 -3.21
N MET A 159 0.73 2.32 -2.75
CA MET A 159 1.09 1.08 -2.07
C MET A 159 0.48 0.99 -0.66
N ASP A 160 0.21 2.12 -0.02
CA ASP A 160 -0.38 2.18 1.33
C ASP A 160 -1.91 2.23 1.30
N ASP A 161 -2.48 2.85 0.26
CA ASP A 161 -3.92 2.83 -0.03
C ASP A 161 -4.13 2.54 -1.53
N PRO A 162 -4.23 1.26 -1.93
CA PRO A 162 -4.33 0.89 -3.35
C PRO A 162 -5.70 1.11 -3.98
N VAL A 163 -6.66 1.69 -3.25
CA VAL A 163 -8.05 1.78 -3.70
C VAL A 163 -8.36 3.11 -4.36
N PHE A 164 -8.67 3.04 -5.65
CA PHE A 164 -9.12 4.17 -6.47
C PHE A 164 -10.65 4.11 -6.61
N ARG A 165 -11.33 5.27 -6.56
CA ARG A 165 -12.80 5.36 -6.54
C ARG A 165 -13.30 6.30 -7.61
N PHE A 166 -14.40 5.94 -8.26
CA PHE A 166 -15.14 6.82 -9.15
C PHE A 166 -16.64 6.72 -8.89
N TYR A 167 -17.30 7.88 -8.85
CA TYR A 167 -18.74 7.94 -8.68
C TYR A 167 -19.39 8.23 -10.01
N VAL A 168 -20.25 7.33 -10.47
CA VAL A 168 -20.92 7.42 -11.76
C VAL A 168 -22.43 7.44 -11.59
N SER A 169 -23.09 8.39 -12.29
CA SER A 169 -24.56 8.41 -12.39
C SER A 169 -24.99 7.53 -13.56
N VAL A 170 -25.85 6.56 -13.28
CA VAL A 170 -26.37 5.61 -14.26
C VAL A 170 -27.87 5.84 -14.45
N ASP A 171 -28.29 5.93 -15.72
CA ASP A 171 -29.70 5.95 -16.13
C ASP A 171 -29.98 4.73 -17.03
N GLY A 172 -30.22 3.58 -16.39
CA GLY A 172 -30.46 2.33 -17.04
C GLY A 172 -29.24 1.43 -17.22
N GLU A 173 -28.26 1.83 -18.01
CA GLU A 173 -27.08 1.00 -18.30
C GLU A 173 -25.83 1.88 -18.49
N GLN A 174 -24.72 1.49 -17.88
CA GLN A 174 -23.42 2.15 -18.04
C GLN A 174 -22.31 1.11 -18.23
N TRP A 175 -21.73 1.09 -19.42
CA TRP A 175 -20.52 0.31 -19.71
C TRP A 175 -19.28 1.03 -19.24
N TRP A 176 -18.28 0.29 -18.77
CA TRP A 176 -17.10 0.86 -18.15
C TRP A 176 -15.85 0.00 -18.31
N LYS A 177 -14.71 0.66 -18.29
CA LYS A 177 -13.35 0.14 -18.12
C LYS A 177 -12.55 1.09 -17.24
N ILE A 178 -11.32 0.73 -16.90
CA ILE A 178 -10.39 1.56 -16.14
C ILE A 178 -9.09 1.67 -16.93
N ALA A 179 -8.58 2.89 -17.11
CA ALA A 179 -7.30 3.13 -17.77
C ALA A 179 -6.27 3.63 -16.75
N PRO A 180 -5.08 3.02 -16.63
CA PRO A 180 -3.96 3.63 -15.94
C PRO A 180 -3.47 4.87 -16.71
N GLN A 181 -2.79 5.78 -16.04
CA GLN A 181 -2.29 7.02 -16.65
C GLN A 181 -1.38 6.74 -17.85
N GLU A 182 -0.59 5.70 -17.82
CA GLU A 182 0.34 5.31 -18.88
C GLU A 182 -0.37 4.86 -20.17
N ALA A 183 -1.66 4.55 -20.09
CA ALA A 183 -2.48 4.23 -21.28
C ALA A 183 -2.90 5.48 -22.05
N ILE A 184 -2.88 6.65 -21.40
CA ILE A 184 -3.46 7.88 -21.92
C ILE A 184 -2.40 8.67 -22.69
N SER A 185 -2.70 8.96 -23.95
CA SER A 185 -1.81 9.74 -24.82
C SER A 185 -2.59 10.38 -25.97
N ASP A 186 -2.28 11.65 -26.25
CA ASP A 186 -2.88 12.35 -27.40
C ASP A 186 -2.27 11.91 -28.75
N THR A 187 -1.21 11.10 -28.73
CA THR A 187 -0.48 10.66 -29.93
C THR A 187 -0.40 9.16 -30.11
N ALA A 188 -0.44 8.38 -29.02
CA ALA A 188 -0.26 6.93 -29.07
C ALA A 188 -0.99 6.25 -27.90
N GLU A 189 -2.32 6.11 -28.05
CA GLU A 189 -3.16 5.40 -27.07
C GLU A 189 -2.65 3.95 -26.84
N ASN A 190 -2.54 3.54 -25.59
CA ASN A 190 -2.12 2.20 -25.25
C ASN A 190 -3.26 1.38 -24.64
N TRP A 191 -4.00 0.69 -25.47
CA TRP A 191 -5.11 -0.16 -25.06
C TRP A 191 -4.68 -1.48 -24.45
N ASP A 192 -3.40 -1.87 -24.58
CA ASP A 192 -2.89 -3.15 -24.08
C ASP A 192 -2.84 -3.22 -22.55
N ILE A 193 -2.80 -2.06 -21.89
CA ILE A 193 -2.76 -1.95 -20.42
C ILE A 193 -4.08 -1.44 -19.82
N VAL A 194 -5.11 -1.24 -20.62
CA VAL A 194 -6.45 -0.87 -20.14
C VAL A 194 -7.08 -2.05 -19.43
N LEU A 195 -7.70 -1.79 -18.29
CA LEU A 195 -8.27 -2.78 -17.40
C LEU A 195 -9.77 -2.99 -17.67
N GLY A 196 -10.20 -4.23 -17.68
CA GLY A 196 -11.61 -4.62 -17.75
C GLY A 196 -11.86 -5.88 -16.94
N PRO A 197 -13.13 -6.21 -16.61
CA PRO A 197 -13.48 -7.50 -16.04
C PRO A 197 -13.09 -8.65 -16.96
N THR A 198 -13.00 -9.86 -16.42
CA THR A 198 -12.66 -11.07 -17.17
C THR A 198 -13.67 -11.44 -18.25
N GLU A 199 -14.91 -10.94 -18.15
CA GLU A 199 -16.00 -11.23 -19.09
C GLU A 199 -16.64 -9.93 -19.58
N ASN A 200 -16.91 -9.84 -20.88
CA ASN A 200 -17.58 -8.69 -21.47
C ASN A 200 -19.06 -8.62 -21.06
N GLY A 201 -19.50 -7.43 -20.66
CA GLY A 201 -20.84 -7.21 -20.12
C GLY A 201 -21.03 -7.73 -18.70
N ASN A 202 -19.93 -7.93 -17.97
CA ASN A 202 -19.98 -8.37 -16.58
C ASN A 202 -20.79 -7.40 -15.72
N THR A 203 -21.83 -7.91 -15.06
CA THR A 203 -22.73 -7.14 -14.18
C THR A 203 -22.52 -7.44 -12.69
N ASN A 204 -21.48 -8.18 -12.34
CA ASN A 204 -21.20 -8.49 -10.95
C ASN A 204 -20.78 -7.24 -10.19
N GLU A 205 -21.16 -7.17 -8.93
CA GLU A 205 -20.74 -6.09 -8.02
C GLU A 205 -19.27 -6.18 -7.61
N LYS A 206 -18.67 -7.36 -7.74
CA LYS A 206 -17.27 -7.63 -7.39
C LYS A 206 -16.64 -8.60 -8.38
N GLY A 207 -15.34 -8.44 -8.63
CA GLY A 207 -14.63 -9.36 -9.51
C GLY A 207 -13.16 -8.98 -9.71
N GLN A 208 -12.50 -9.80 -10.53
CA GLN A 208 -11.13 -9.58 -10.97
C GLN A 208 -11.09 -8.67 -12.19
N MET A 209 -10.02 -7.88 -12.28
CA MET A 209 -9.66 -7.08 -13.44
C MET A 209 -8.50 -7.75 -14.18
N VAL A 210 -8.49 -7.59 -15.48
CA VAL A 210 -7.40 -8.07 -16.36
C VAL A 210 -6.98 -6.96 -17.31
N GLU A 211 -5.72 -6.98 -17.68
CA GLU A 211 -5.13 -6.07 -18.69
C GLU A 211 -4.85 -6.80 -20.01
N GLY A 212 -4.48 -6.02 -21.01
CA GLY A 212 -4.03 -6.48 -22.31
C GLY A 212 -5.15 -6.82 -23.27
N SER A 213 -4.86 -7.72 -24.18
CA SER A 213 -5.75 -8.08 -25.28
C SER A 213 -7.12 -8.63 -24.85
N GLN A 214 -7.24 -9.10 -23.64
CA GLN A 214 -8.54 -9.52 -23.07
C GLN A 214 -9.37 -8.33 -22.62
N SER A 215 -8.75 -7.27 -22.12
CA SER A 215 -9.45 -6.09 -21.61
C SER A 215 -9.95 -5.16 -22.74
N ASP A 216 -9.42 -5.25 -23.94
CA ASP A 216 -9.91 -4.47 -25.10
C ASP A 216 -11.33 -4.86 -25.48
N LYS A 217 -11.73 -6.11 -25.19
CA LYS A 217 -13.06 -6.67 -25.49
C LYS A 217 -13.94 -6.80 -24.26
N ALA A 218 -13.37 -6.93 -23.06
CA ALA A 218 -14.10 -7.07 -21.83
C ALA A 218 -14.37 -5.70 -21.18
N ALA A 219 -15.63 -5.33 -21.09
CA ALA A 219 -16.11 -4.16 -20.37
C ALA A 219 -17.13 -4.59 -19.30
N GLY A 220 -17.10 -3.95 -18.13
CA GLY A 220 -18.14 -4.09 -17.13
C GLY A 220 -19.40 -3.34 -17.56
N CYS A 221 -20.54 -3.72 -16.97
CA CYS A 221 -21.82 -3.07 -17.24
C CYS A 221 -22.60 -2.92 -15.92
N ILE A 222 -22.74 -1.67 -15.47
CA ILE A 222 -23.61 -1.33 -14.33
C ILE A 222 -25.03 -1.21 -14.88
N LYS A 223 -25.98 -1.95 -14.27
CA LYS A 223 -27.40 -1.89 -14.64
C LYS A 223 -28.23 -1.32 -13.50
N GLY A 224 -29.17 -0.47 -13.87
CA GLY A 224 -30.09 0.17 -12.95
C GLY A 224 -30.01 1.69 -13.01
N GLN A 225 -30.79 2.34 -12.15
CA GLN A 225 -30.80 3.79 -12.05
C GLN A 225 -30.26 4.21 -10.68
N GLY A 226 -29.42 5.26 -10.67
CA GLY A 226 -28.85 5.82 -9.45
C GLY A 226 -27.40 6.22 -9.59
N THR A 227 -26.80 6.56 -8.46
CA THR A 227 -25.35 6.84 -8.36
C THR A 227 -24.64 5.64 -7.77
N TYR A 228 -23.58 5.21 -8.43
CA TYR A 228 -22.76 4.07 -8.03
C TYR A 228 -21.33 4.53 -7.74
N CYS A 229 -20.71 3.91 -6.73
CA CYS A 229 -19.27 3.97 -6.53
C CYS A 229 -18.64 2.76 -7.20
N VAL A 230 -17.62 3.00 -8.00
CA VAL A 230 -16.74 1.98 -8.58
C VAL A 230 -15.40 2.10 -7.86
N GLU A 231 -15.04 1.08 -7.11
CA GLU A 231 -13.74 0.96 -6.45
C GLU A 231 -12.86 -0.01 -7.26
N PHE A 232 -11.60 0.34 -7.38
CA PHE A 232 -10.56 -0.49 -7.97
C PHE A 232 -9.39 -0.59 -7.02
N ASP A 233 -9.04 -1.80 -6.60
CA ASP A 233 -7.84 -2.09 -5.83
C ASP A 233 -6.72 -2.51 -6.79
N ALA A 234 -5.72 -1.66 -6.91
CA ALA A 234 -4.63 -1.82 -7.86
C ALA A 234 -3.59 -2.90 -7.47
N ILE A 235 -3.52 -3.29 -6.19
CA ILE A 235 -2.65 -4.39 -5.75
C ILE A 235 -3.31 -5.74 -6.04
N SER A 236 -4.56 -5.91 -5.62
CA SER A 236 -5.28 -7.16 -5.80
C SER A 236 -5.88 -7.32 -7.19
N MET A 237 -5.86 -6.26 -8.01
CA MET A 237 -6.49 -6.20 -9.33
C MET A 237 -7.97 -6.58 -9.26
N THR A 238 -8.70 -6.03 -8.30
CA THR A 238 -10.12 -6.31 -8.08
C THR A 238 -10.97 -5.05 -8.16
N PHE A 239 -12.23 -5.21 -8.51
CA PHE A 239 -13.21 -4.14 -8.44
C PHE A 239 -14.34 -4.45 -7.45
N ASN A 240 -14.95 -3.40 -6.91
CA ASN A 240 -16.16 -3.44 -6.11
C ASN A 240 -17.08 -2.30 -6.54
N ILE A 241 -18.34 -2.62 -6.83
CA ILE A 241 -19.34 -1.65 -7.28
C ILE A 241 -20.52 -1.72 -6.34
N TYR A 242 -20.93 -0.57 -5.83
CA TYR A 242 -22.11 -0.49 -4.97
C TYR A 242 -22.88 0.81 -5.21
N LYS A 243 -24.19 0.71 -5.03
CA LYS A 243 -25.07 1.86 -5.17
C LYS A 243 -24.98 2.75 -3.94
N VAL A 244 -24.75 4.05 -4.15
CA VAL A 244 -24.61 5.04 -3.07
C VAL A 244 -25.86 5.94 -2.94
N ALA A 245 -26.60 6.14 -4.03
CA ALA A 245 -27.84 6.91 -4.02
C ALA A 245 -28.84 6.45 -5.10
N ASP A 246 -30.13 6.59 -4.82
CA ASP A 246 -31.21 6.21 -5.76
C ASP A 246 -31.46 7.24 -6.85
N LYS A 247 -30.99 8.47 -6.69
CA LYS A 247 -31.18 9.56 -7.62
C LYS A 247 -29.86 9.98 -8.22
N GLN A 248 -29.89 10.39 -9.50
CA GLN A 248 -28.77 11.11 -10.08
C GLN A 248 -28.56 12.43 -9.32
N PRO A 249 -27.34 12.76 -8.90
CA PRO A 249 -27.06 14.10 -8.44
C PRO A 249 -27.35 15.08 -9.57
N GLN A 250 -28.11 16.12 -9.29
CA GLN A 250 -28.31 17.20 -10.25
C GLN A 250 -27.07 18.08 -10.27
N GLY A 251 -26.28 17.96 -11.33
CA GLY A 251 -25.04 18.72 -11.51
C GLY A 251 -23.77 17.88 -11.37
N ILE A 252 -22.64 18.53 -11.44
CA ILE A 252 -21.32 17.89 -11.23
C ILE A 252 -21.17 17.63 -9.73
N PRO A 253 -21.12 16.36 -9.28
CA PRO A 253 -21.10 16.02 -7.84
C PRO A 253 -19.75 16.32 -7.17
N TYR A 254 -18.84 16.99 -7.87
CA TYR A 254 -17.48 17.21 -7.39
C TYR A 254 -17.09 18.68 -7.49
N LEU A 255 -16.55 19.20 -6.40
CA LEU A 255 -15.81 20.44 -6.39
C LEU A 255 -14.32 20.11 -6.51
N PHE A 256 -13.67 20.67 -7.52
CA PHE A 256 -12.22 20.62 -7.63
C PHE A 256 -11.63 21.77 -6.81
N THR A 257 -10.51 21.52 -6.16
CA THR A 257 -9.77 22.52 -5.40
C THR A 257 -8.44 22.85 -6.09
N PRO A 258 -8.44 23.59 -7.22
CA PRO A 258 -7.19 24.08 -7.79
C PRO A 258 -6.57 25.12 -6.82
N GLY A 259 -5.27 25.07 -6.62
CA GLY A 259 -4.56 25.96 -5.73
C GLY A 259 -3.06 25.94 -5.93
N GLU A 260 -2.32 26.78 -5.18
CA GLU A 260 -0.87 26.83 -5.28
C GLU A 260 -0.20 25.49 -4.98
N ALA A 261 -0.75 24.70 -4.03
CA ALA A 261 -0.24 23.39 -3.66
C ALA A 261 -0.20 22.37 -4.81
N ASN A 262 -1.04 22.56 -5.83
CA ASN A 262 -1.09 21.71 -7.03
C ASN A 262 -0.78 22.47 -8.31
N GLY A 263 -0.15 23.64 -8.22
CA GLY A 263 0.23 24.47 -9.36
C GLY A 263 -0.96 24.97 -10.19
N TRP A 264 -2.13 25.13 -9.58
CA TRP A 264 -3.38 25.50 -10.23
C TRP A 264 -3.82 24.48 -11.30
N SER A 265 -3.30 23.26 -11.23
CA SER A 265 -3.60 22.20 -12.18
C SER A 265 -4.93 21.51 -11.84
N MET A 266 -5.81 21.40 -12.78
CA MET A 266 -7.04 20.60 -12.68
C MET A 266 -6.71 19.09 -12.56
N TYR A 267 -5.58 18.66 -13.09
CA TYR A 267 -5.11 17.25 -13.05
C TYR A 267 -4.64 16.80 -11.67
N ALA A 268 -4.05 17.74 -10.92
CA ALA A 268 -3.60 17.50 -9.58
C ALA A 268 -4.58 18.01 -8.51
N SER A 269 -5.78 18.40 -8.91
CA SER A 269 -6.81 18.92 -8.01
C SER A 269 -7.41 17.79 -7.18
N GLN A 270 -7.48 17.98 -5.88
CA GLN A 270 -8.21 17.07 -5.01
C GLN A 270 -9.72 17.28 -5.19
N TRP A 271 -10.45 16.19 -5.12
CA TRP A 271 -11.90 16.19 -5.21
C TRP A 271 -12.50 16.36 -3.82
N LEU A 272 -13.49 17.21 -3.73
CA LEU A 272 -14.37 17.26 -2.57
C LEU A 272 -15.62 16.45 -2.94
N ALA A 273 -15.76 15.26 -2.41
CA ALA A 273 -16.97 14.47 -2.55
C ALA A 273 -18.10 15.12 -1.77
N TRP A 274 -19.28 15.23 -2.38
CA TRP A 274 -20.48 15.66 -1.67
C TRP A 274 -20.86 14.62 -0.61
N ASN A 275 -21.08 15.08 0.62
CA ASN A 275 -21.57 14.23 1.70
C ASN A 275 -23.03 14.62 1.99
N ASP A 276 -23.97 13.79 1.54
CA ASP A 276 -25.41 14.01 1.74
C ASP A 276 -25.80 14.01 3.23
N ASP A 277 -25.10 13.28 4.07
CA ASP A 277 -25.37 13.20 5.50
C ASP A 277 -24.94 14.46 6.24
N ALA A 278 -23.94 15.15 5.75
CA ALA A 278 -23.44 16.38 6.36
C ALA A 278 -24.21 17.64 5.93
N LYS A 279 -25.03 17.58 4.86
CA LYS A 279 -25.76 18.71 4.25
C LYS A 279 -24.91 19.96 4.06
N SER A 280 -23.62 19.77 3.78
CA SER A 280 -22.63 20.85 3.63
C SER A 280 -21.91 20.77 2.31
#